data_360bf93131fbcbfe7a5db8fc880d1885
#
_entry.id   360bf93131fbcbfe7a5db8fc880d1885
#
_cell.length_a   1.000
_cell.length_b   1.000
_cell.length_c   1.000
_cell.angle_alpha   90.00
_cell.angle_beta   90.00
_cell.angle_gamma   90.00
#
_symmetry.space_group_name_H-M   'P 1'
#
loop_
_entity.id
_entity.type
_entity.pdbx_description
1 polymer ?
#
loop_
_entity_poly.entity_id
_entity_poly.type
_entity_poly.pdbx_seq_one_letter_code
_entity_poly.pdbx_strand_id
1 'polypeptide(L)'
;MDIGVSTACLYPLETEKALYELAERGVKNVEIFVNSIDELEGQVLVELRRIIGEYGMNVLSMHPFSSPMETLFLFGDYPRRTEYLIDIYKRYFEVMAEIGAGVFVLHGAILSSKVPDERYMERYLRLFRLAKEFGVTVAQENICYCKSSSVRFIEDMIGQLGDEVRFVVDLKQARRSNVDPFRLLDIIGDKVVHLHVSDGDAGCDCLPIGKGSFNFNRLFSELEKINYDKAMIVELYRENYSSYDELAACANNMKKIYAVSYTHLR
;
A
#
# COMPACT_ATOMS: atom_id res chain seq x y z
N MET A 1 4.55 -9.91 12.38
CA MET A 1 3.74 -9.25 11.36
C MET A 1 3.09 -8.00 11.95
N ASP A 2 3.28 -6.84 11.33
CA ASP A 2 2.75 -5.55 11.77
C ASP A 2 1.40 -5.28 11.13
N ILE A 3 0.37 -4.98 11.94
CA ILE A 3 -0.97 -4.70 11.45
C ILE A 3 -1.34 -3.27 11.80
N GLY A 4 -1.73 -2.49 10.78
CA GLY A 4 -2.01 -1.07 10.88
C GLY A 4 -3.24 -0.63 10.11
N VAL A 5 -3.42 0.69 10.02
CA VAL A 5 -4.54 1.35 9.31
C VAL A 5 -4.00 2.46 8.42
N SER A 6 -4.54 2.62 7.23
CA SER A 6 -4.21 3.73 6.33
C SER A 6 -4.98 5.00 6.71
N THR A 7 -4.31 6.15 6.70
CA THR A 7 -4.96 7.47 6.84
C THR A 7 -5.92 7.75 5.69
N ALA A 8 -5.76 7.10 4.52
CA ALA A 8 -6.70 7.16 3.40
C ALA A 8 -8.14 6.80 3.79
N CYS A 9 -8.30 5.94 4.80
CA CYS A 9 -9.63 5.54 5.29
C CYS A 9 -10.44 6.73 5.82
N LEU A 10 -9.78 7.81 6.27
CA LEU A 10 -10.43 8.96 6.89
C LEU A 10 -10.64 10.12 5.90
N TYR A 11 -10.29 9.94 4.61
CA TYR A 11 -10.56 10.95 3.60
C TYR A 11 -12.05 11.39 3.64
N PRO A 12 -12.38 12.70 3.55
CA PRO A 12 -11.52 13.84 3.17
C PRO A 12 -10.89 14.60 4.37
N LEU A 13 -10.68 13.95 5.51
CA LEU A 13 -9.99 14.59 6.63
C LEU A 13 -8.53 14.86 6.24
N GLU A 14 -8.00 16.01 6.62
CA GLU A 14 -6.60 16.38 6.38
C GLU A 14 -5.65 15.35 7.02
N THR A 15 -4.53 15.07 6.38
CA THR A 15 -3.65 13.93 6.72
C THR A 15 -3.16 13.94 8.16
N GLU A 16 -2.77 15.09 8.71
CA GLU A 16 -2.35 15.22 10.12
C GLU A 16 -3.50 14.99 11.09
N LYS A 17 -4.72 15.41 10.72
CA LYS A 17 -5.92 15.16 11.52
C LYS A 17 -6.33 13.70 11.47
N ALA A 18 -6.22 13.07 10.29
CA ALA A 18 -6.46 11.64 10.12
C ALA A 18 -5.48 10.81 10.97
N LEU A 19 -4.20 11.18 10.96
CA LEU A 19 -3.17 10.54 11.77
C LEU A 19 -3.46 10.68 13.26
N TYR A 20 -3.84 11.90 13.70
CA TYR A 20 -4.20 12.18 15.09
C TYR A 20 -5.40 11.35 15.54
N GLU A 21 -6.46 11.27 14.74
CA GLU A 21 -7.65 10.46 15.04
C GLU A 21 -7.32 8.96 15.23
N LEU A 22 -6.40 8.42 14.42
CA LEU A 22 -5.91 7.05 14.58
C LEU A 22 -5.07 6.90 15.86
N ALA A 23 -4.20 7.87 16.15
CA ALA A 23 -3.34 7.89 17.34
C ALA A 23 -4.16 7.88 18.63
N GLU A 24 -5.17 8.76 18.74
CA GLU A 24 -6.10 8.85 19.90
C GLU A 24 -6.83 7.52 20.17
N ARG A 25 -7.04 6.69 19.14
CA ARG A 25 -7.66 5.35 19.25
C ARG A 25 -6.65 4.23 19.46
N GLY A 26 -5.39 4.60 19.74
CA GLY A 26 -4.34 3.63 20.06
C GLY A 26 -3.82 2.82 18.87
N VAL A 27 -4.09 3.25 17.64
CA VAL A 27 -3.46 2.65 16.44
C VAL A 27 -1.98 3.02 16.44
N LYS A 28 -1.11 2.01 16.45
CA LYS A 28 0.34 2.20 16.52
C LYS A 28 1.03 2.10 15.17
N ASN A 29 0.53 1.28 14.28
CA ASN A 29 1.11 1.07 12.97
C ASN A 29 0.21 1.72 11.92
N VAL A 30 0.79 2.52 11.05
CA VAL A 30 0.01 3.28 10.05
C VAL A 30 0.68 3.28 8.68
N GLU A 31 -0.15 3.45 7.67
CA GLU A 31 0.23 3.99 6.38
C GLU A 31 -0.21 5.45 6.31
N ILE A 32 0.67 6.32 5.82
CA ILE A 32 0.32 7.71 5.54
C ILE A 32 -0.03 7.84 4.06
N PHE A 33 -1.29 8.17 3.78
CA PHE A 33 -1.72 8.61 2.47
C PHE A 33 -1.55 10.12 2.39
N VAL A 34 -0.67 10.56 1.50
CA VAL A 34 -0.39 11.98 1.27
C VAL A 34 -1.37 12.51 0.22
N ASN A 35 -2.12 13.56 0.55
CA ASN A 35 -3.16 14.14 -0.31
C ASN A 35 -2.68 15.35 -1.13
N SER A 36 -1.58 15.99 -0.70
CA SER A 36 -0.97 17.14 -1.35
C SER A 36 0.54 17.12 -1.18
N ILE A 37 1.28 17.67 -2.16
CA ILE A 37 2.74 17.77 -2.05
C ILE A 37 3.18 18.65 -0.87
N ASP A 38 2.36 19.63 -0.48
CA ASP A 38 2.63 20.52 0.64
C ASP A 38 2.64 19.78 1.99
N GLU A 39 2.05 18.60 2.07
CA GLU A 39 2.08 17.75 3.27
C GLU A 39 3.46 17.13 3.54
N LEU A 40 4.36 17.16 2.55
CA LEU A 40 5.74 16.70 2.69
C LEU A 40 6.70 17.80 3.17
N GLU A 41 6.20 18.98 3.52
CA GLU A 41 7.03 20.10 3.97
C GLU A 41 6.28 20.99 4.95
N GLY A 42 6.97 22.03 5.47
CA GLY A 42 6.37 23.08 6.28
C GLY A 42 5.73 22.58 7.58
N GLN A 43 4.63 23.25 7.95
CA GLN A 43 3.97 23.03 9.24
C GLN A 43 3.26 21.67 9.31
N VAL A 44 2.74 21.15 8.20
CA VAL A 44 2.05 19.85 8.16
C VAL A 44 3.03 18.72 8.49
N LEU A 45 4.21 18.73 7.87
CA LEU A 45 5.25 17.72 8.15
C LEU A 45 5.74 17.82 9.62
N VAL A 46 5.88 19.02 10.17
CA VAL A 46 6.21 19.21 11.59
C VAL A 46 5.15 18.57 12.48
N GLU A 47 3.87 18.78 12.15
CA GLU A 47 2.76 18.22 12.93
C GLU A 47 2.68 16.69 12.80
N LEU A 48 2.87 16.12 11.60
CA LEU A 48 2.97 14.67 11.41
C LEU A 48 4.06 14.06 12.30
N ARG A 49 5.27 14.65 12.30
CA ARG A 49 6.39 14.20 13.15
C ARG A 49 6.06 14.29 14.64
N ARG A 50 5.40 15.38 15.06
CA ARG A 50 4.97 15.55 16.45
C ARG A 50 4.03 14.43 16.87
N ILE A 51 2.99 14.15 16.07
CA ILE A 51 2.02 13.08 16.36
C ILE A 51 2.71 11.72 16.40
N ILE A 52 3.55 11.39 15.38
CA ILE A 52 4.31 10.15 15.34
C ILE A 52 5.14 9.95 16.62
N GLY A 53 5.89 10.97 17.02
CA GLY A 53 6.75 10.91 18.20
C GLY A 53 5.97 10.86 19.52
N GLU A 54 4.96 11.70 19.69
CA GLU A 54 4.17 11.81 20.92
C GLU A 54 3.40 10.51 21.22
N TYR A 55 2.81 9.91 20.18
CA TYR A 55 2.02 8.68 20.32
C TYR A 55 2.85 7.40 20.09
N GLY A 56 4.13 7.51 19.78
CA GLY A 56 5.00 6.36 19.49
C GLY A 56 4.44 5.49 18.36
N MET A 57 4.11 6.13 17.24
CA MET A 57 3.57 5.44 16.05
C MET A 57 4.70 4.94 15.15
N ASN A 58 4.47 3.83 14.45
CA ASN A 58 5.33 3.33 13.39
C ASN A 58 4.67 3.59 12.04
N VAL A 59 5.32 4.36 11.19
CA VAL A 59 4.88 4.55 9.81
C VAL A 59 5.50 3.45 8.97
N LEU A 60 4.67 2.53 8.45
CA LEU A 60 5.13 1.35 7.73
C LEU A 60 5.30 1.64 6.23
N SER A 61 4.42 2.48 5.68
CA SER A 61 4.35 2.81 4.27
C SER A 61 3.85 4.23 4.04
N MET A 62 4.13 4.75 2.85
CA MET A 62 3.50 5.97 2.34
C MET A 62 2.87 5.70 0.98
N HIS A 63 1.69 6.29 0.79
CA HIS A 63 0.91 6.21 -0.43
C HIS A 63 0.74 7.60 -1.04
N PRO A 64 1.16 7.85 -2.29
CA PRO A 64 1.05 9.17 -2.90
C PRO A 64 -0.35 9.41 -3.50
N PHE A 65 -0.85 10.64 -3.40
CA PHE A 65 -2.05 11.08 -4.12
C PHE A 65 -1.85 11.14 -5.64
N SER A 66 -0.61 11.19 -6.08
CA SER A 66 -0.21 11.42 -7.48
C SER A 66 -0.39 10.22 -8.39
N SER A 67 -0.96 9.11 -7.91
CA SER A 67 -1.20 7.92 -8.72
C SER A 67 -1.93 8.17 -10.05
N PRO A 68 -2.93 9.08 -10.16
CA PRO A 68 -3.50 9.44 -11.47
C PRO A 68 -2.50 10.10 -12.43
N MET A 69 -1.47 10.76 -11.89
CA MET A 69 -0.40 11.40 -12.68
C MET A 69 0.64 10.40 -13.18
N GLU A 70 0.79 9.25 -12.59
CA GLU A 70 1.82 8.26 -12.94
C GLU A 70 1.75 7.85 -14.40
N THR A 71 0.54 7.63 -14.92
CA THR A 71 0.33 7.28 -16.33
C THR A 71 0.91 8.34 -17.28
N LEU A 72 0.69 9.63 -16.99
CA LEU A 72 1.05 10.71 -17.89
C LEU A 72 2.46 11.25 -17.63
N PHE A 73 2.93 11.19 -16.41
CA PHE A 73 4.19 11.76 -15.99
C PHE A 73 5.28 10.68 -15.91
N LEU A 74 5.14 9.68 -15.06
CA LEU A 74 6.17 8.66 -14.92
C LEU A 74 6.28 7.79 -16.18
N PHE A 75 5.14 7.30 -16.68
CA PHE A 75 5.07 6.35 -17.79
C PHE A 75 4.74 6.96 -19.15
N GLY A 76 4.49 8.27 -19.22
CA GLY A 76 4.20 8.98 -20.46
C GLY A 76 5.42 9.23 -21.34
N ASP A 77 5.19 9.79 -22.54
CA ASP A 77 6.24 10.00 -23.56
C ASP A 77 7.03 11.31 -23.40
N TYR A 78 6.61 12.21 -22.50
CA TYR A 78 7.24 13.51 -22.35
C TYR A 78 8.33 13.50 -21.26
N PRO A 79 9.64 13.52 -21.62
CA PRO A 79 10.72 13.27 -20.67
C PRO A 79 10.74 14.23 -19.46
N ARG A 80 10.44 15.52 -19.67
CA ARG A 80 10.45 16.51 -18.58
C ARG A 80 9.37 16.23 -17.53
N ARG A 81 8.25 15.61 -17.91
CA ARG A 81 7.22 15.18 -16.93
C ARG A 81 7.72 14.01 -16.10
N THR A 82 8.47 13.11 -16.70
CA THR A 82 9.08 12.00 -15.99
C THR A 82 10.07 12.49 -14.94
N GLU A 83 10.97 13.39 -15.31
CA GLU A 83 11.92 13.99 -14.38
C GLU A 83 11.18 14.72 -13.24
N TYR A 84 10.18 15.53 -13.59
CA TYR A 84 9.38 16.25 -12.60
C TYR A 84 8.72 15.34 -11.56
N LEU A 85 8.12 14.22 -11.99
CA LEU A 85 7.48 13.30 -11.03
C LEU A 85 8.52 12.50 -10.22
N ILE A 86 9.66 12.16 -10.80
CA ILE A 86 10.78 11.56 -10.08
C ILE A 86 11.31 12.49 -8.99
N ASP A 87 11.44 13.79 -9.29
CA ASP A 87 11.85 14.79 -8.30
C ASP A 87 10.83 14.94 -7.17
N ILE A 88 9.52 14.85 -7.47
CA ILE A 88 8.47 14.80 -6.46
C ILE A 88 8.62 13.53 -5.59
N TYR A 89 8.79 12.36 -6.22
CA TYR A 89 8.92 11.11 -5.47
C TYR A 89 10.20 11.04 -4.64
N LYS A 90 11.26 11.69 -5.06
CA LYS A 90 12.47 11.87 -4.25
C LYS A 90 12.15 12.58 -2.93
N ARG A 91 11.29 13.61 -2.93
CA ARG A 91 10.86 14.27 -1.68
C ARG A 91 10.09 13.31 -0.76
N TYR A 92 9.24 12.43 -1.33
CA TYR A 92 8.63 11.36 -0.54
C TYR A 92 9.68 10.49 0.12
N PHE A 93 10.70 10.04 -0.62
CA PHE A 93 11.75 9.16 -0.10
C PHE A 93 12.59 9.84 1.00
N GLU A 94 12.87 11.13 0.85
CA GLU A 94 13.53 11.94 1.88
C GLU A 94 12.71 11.97 3.19
N VAL A 95 11.42 12.27 3.10
CA VAL A 95 10.51 12.28 4.25
C VAL A 95 10.34 10.87 4.83
N MET A 96 10.17 9.84 3.99
CA MET A 96 10.04 8.45 4.42
C MET A 96 11.25 7.99 5.21
N ALA A 97 12.48 8.29 4.74
CA ALA A 97 13.71 7.99 5.45
C ALA A 97 13.76 8.65 6.83
N GLU A 98 13.22 9.87 6.95
CA GLU A 98 13.21 10.64 8.17
C GLU A 98 12.21 10.11 9.21
N ILE A 99 11.01 9.68 8.77
CA ILE A 99 9.96 9.16 9.66
C ILE A 99 9.97 7.63 9.81
N GLY A 100 10.91 6.95 9.13
CA GLY A 100 11.09 5.50 9.23
C GLY A 100 10.15 4.67 8.37
N ALA A 101 9.45 5.26 7.37
CA ALA A 101 8.57 4.52 6.47
C ALA A 101 9.39 3.74 5.43
N GLY A 102 9.15 2.42 5.33
CA GLY A 102 9.96 1.54 4.49
C GLY A 102 9.39 1.22 3.11
N VAL A 103 8.09 1.39 2.88
CA VAL A 103 7.42 1.01 1.63
C VAL A 103 6.72 2.20 1.00
N PHE A 104 7.04 2.47 -0.27
CA PHE A 104 6.32 3.43 -1.12
C PHE A 104 5.40 2.68 -2.07
N VAL A 105 4.10 2.97 -2.02
CA VAL A 105 3.08 2.31 -2.84
C VAL A 105 2.99 2.97 -4.21
N LEU A 106 3.15 2.20 -5.28
CA LEU A 106 3.07 2.67 -6.66
C LEU A 106 1.88 2.02 -7.37
N HIS A 107 0.97 2.83 -7.94
CA HIS A 107 -0.17 2.34 -8.73
C HIS A 107 0.21 1.96 -10.16
N GLY A 108 1.03 2.80 -10.81
CA GLY A 108 1.49 2.58 -12.17
C GLY A 108 0.57 3.15 -13.26
N ALA A 109 0.78 2.68 -14.49
CA ALA A 109 0.02 3.16 -15.64
C ALA A 109 -1.33 2.45 -15.77
N ILE A 110 -2.36 3.19 -16.17
CA ILE A 110 -3.70 2.64 -16.46
C ILE A 110 -3.68 1.67 -17.63
N LEU A 111 -4.66 0.77 -17.67
CA LEU A 111 -4.80 -0.27 -18.72
C LEU A 111 -4.83 0.30 -20.15
N SER A 112 -5.43 1.49 -20.35
CA SER A 112 -5.49 2.12 -21.67
C SER A 112 -4.21 2.82 -22.09
N SER A 113 -3.19 2.89 -21.24
CA SER A 113 -1.88 3.47 -21.55
C SER A 113 -1.21 2.71 -22.70
N LYS A 114 -0.64 3.48 -23.65
CA LYS A 114 0.13 2.95 -24.78
C LYS A 114 1.62 2.80 -24.48
N VAL A 115 2.04 3.02 -23.23
CA VAL A 115 3.43 2.82 -22.86
C VAL A 115 3.86 1.38 -23.13
N PRO A 116 4.95 1.15 -23.88
CA PRO A 116 5.54 -0.18 -24.03
C PRO A 116 5.97 -0.76 -22.68
N ASP A 117 5.81 -2.06 -22.51
CA ASP A 117 6.13 -2.70 -21.22
C ASP A 117 7.61 -2.57 -20.86
N GLU A 118 8.51 -2.61 -21.87
CA GLU A 118 9.95 -2.38 -21.66
C GLU A 118 10.23 -1.00 -21.06
N ARG A 119 9.55 0.05 -21.54
CA ARG A 119 9.69 1.41 -20.98
C ARG A 119 9.09 1.49 -19.58
N TYR A 120 8.00 0.78 -19.33
CA TYR A 120 7.43 0.70 -18.00
C TYR A 120 8.45 0.11 -17.02
N MET A 121 9.05 -1.03 -17.38
CA MET A 121 10.07 -1.71 -16.57
C MET A 121 11.30 -0.82 -16.31
N GLU A 122 11.80 -0.15 -17.35
CA GLU A 122 12.92 0.78 -17.24
C GLU A 122 12.64 1.90 -16.21
N ARG A 123 11.45 2.49 -16.26
CA ARG A 123 11.08 3.61 -15.38
C ARG A 123 10.77 3.17 -13.97
N TYR A 124 10.11 2.02 -13.81
CA TYR A 124 9.94 1.39 -12.51
C TYR A 124 11.30 1.12 -11.87
N LEU A 125 12.20 0.50 -12.61
CA LEU A 125 13.55 0.15 -12.13
C LEU A 125 14.36 1.41 -11.71
N ARG A 126 14.26 2.46 -12.49
CA ARG A 126 14.90 3.74 -12.17
C ARG A 126 14.37 4.30 -10.85
N LEU A 127 13.06 4.29 -10.64
CA LEU A 127 12.42 4.76 -9.42
C LEU A 127 12.78 3.86 -8.23
N PHE A 128 12.76 2.54 -8.42
CA PHE A 128 13.13 1.56 -7.41
C PHE A 128 14.57 1.76 -6.91
N ARG A 129 15.51 1.96 -7.82
CA ARG A 129 16.92 2.20 -7.48
C ARG A 129 17.13 3.51 -6.76
N LEU A 130 16.44 4.57 -7.20
CA LEU A 130 16.48 5.86 -6.50
C LEU A 130 15.96 5.73 -5.06
N ALA A 131 14.79 5.10 -4.87
CA ALA A 131 14.21 4.90 -3.53
C ALA A 131 15.15 4.13 -2.58
N LYS A 132 15.87 3.14 -3.13
CA LYS A 132 16.83 2.34 -2.38
C LYS A 132 17.97 3.16 -1.77
N GLU A 133 18.36 4.29 -2.38
CA GLU A 133 19.35 5.21 -1.82
C GLU A 133 18.90 5.85 -0.50
N PHE A 134 17.58 5.89 -0.27
CA PHE A 134 16.94 6.40 0.94
C PHE A 134 16.49 5.28 1.91
N GLY A 135 16.81 4.01 1.61
CA GLY A 135 16.32 2.88 2.40
C GLY A 135 14.85 2.53 2.16
N VAL A 136 14.24 3.08 1.11
CA VAL A 136 12.82 2.90 0.75
C VAL A 136 12.68 1.85 -0.35
N THR A 137 11.64 1.04 -0.25
CA THR A 137 11.26 0.05 -1.26
C THR A 137 10.04 0.52 -2.03
N VAL A 138 10.15 0.78 -3.33
CA VAL A 138 8.99 0.98 -4.20
C VAL A 138 8.32 -0.35 -4.47
N ALA A 139 7.02 -0.45 -4.18
CA ALA A 139 6.25 -1.66 -4.38
C ALA A 139 5.04 -1.39 -5.29
N GLN A 140 4.94 -2.18 -6.36
CA GLN A 140 3.85 -2.10 -7.33
C GLN A 140 2.57 -2.70 -6.75
N GLU A 141 1.49 -1.92 -6.69
CA GLU A 141 0.19 -2.40 -6.27
C GLU A 141 -0.64 -2.94 -7.45
N ASN A 142 -1.46 -3.98 -7.21
CA ASN A 142 -2.33 -4.63 -8.20
C ASN A 142 -3.64 -3.87 -8.44
N ILE A 143 -3.57 -2.62 -8.82
CA ILE A 143 -4.75 -1.74 -9.02
C ILE A 143 -5.60 -2.20 -10.20
N CYS A 144 -6.90 -2.39 -9.99
CA CYS A 144 -7.84 -3.01 -10.95
C CYS A 144 -7.95 -2.27 -12.30
N TYR A 145 -7.67 -0.98 -12.37
CA TYR A 145 -7.68 -0.18 -13.61
C TYR A 145 -6.29 0.11 -14.17
N CYS A 146 -5.23 -0.45 -13.56
CA CYS A 146 -3.83 -0.31 -14.00
C CYS A 146 -3.33 -1.60 -14.67
N LYS A 147 -2.20 -1.51 -15.40
CA LYS A 147 -1.52 -2.64 -16.03
C LYS A 147 -1.25 -3.77 -15.02
N SER A 148 -0.95 -3.41 -13.77
CA SER A 148 -0.71 -4.31 -12.64
C SER A 148 -1.92 -5.13 -12.18
N SER A 149 -3.12 -4.89 -12.72
CA SER A 149 -4.28 -5.78 -12.53
C SER A 149 -4.12 -7.13 -13.27
N SER A 150 -3.26 -7.16 -14.29
CA SER A 150 -2.98 -8.34 -15.10
C SER A 150 -1.93 -9.24 -14.45
N VAL A 151 -2.30 -10.47 -14.15
CA VAL A 151 -1.36 -11.51 -13.67
C VAL A 151 -0.18 -11.65 -14.61
N ARG A 152 -0.42 -11.70 -15.94
CA ARG A 152 0.64 -11.79 -16.94
C ARG A 152 1.62 -10.62 -16.85
N PHE A 153 1.12 -9.39 -16.67
CA PHE A 153 1.98 -8.22 -16.54
C PHE A 153 2.86 -8.32 -15.28
N ILE A 154 2.32 -8.84 -14.18
CA ILE A 154 3.08 -9.09 -12.94
C ILE A 154 4.16 -10.15 -13.16
N GLU A 155 3.84 -11.26 -13.85
CA GLU A 155 4.80 -12.30 -14.23
C GLU A 155 5.91 -11.73 -15.12
N ASP A 156 5.57 -10.88 -16.10
CA ASP A 156 6.53 -10.20 -16.97
C ASP A 156 7.44 -9.24 -16.17
N MET A 157 6.89 -8.49 -15.19
CA MET A 157 7.69 -7.67 -14.27
C MET A 157 8.69 -8.53 -13.48
N ILE A 158 8.23 -9.64 -12.91
CA ILE A 158 9.08 -10.55 -12.14
C ILE A 158 10.19 -11.13 -13.04
N GLY A 159 9.83 -11.58 -14.24
CA GLY A 159 10.78 -12.17 -15.18
C GLY A 159 11.85 -11.20 -15.69
N GLN A 160 11.50 -9.92 -15.90
CA GLN A 160 12.42 -8.92 -16.43
C GLN A 160 13.25 -8.22 -15.33
N LEU A 161 12.68 -8.00 -14.15
CA LEU A 161 13.31 -7.19 -13.09
C LEU A 161 13.93 -8.04 -11.98
N GLY A 162 13.60 -9.32 -11.89
CA GLY A 162 14.21 -10.25 -10.94
C GLY A 162 14.07 -9.78 -9.50
N ASP A 163 15.19 -9.49 -8.85
CA ASP A 163 15.23 -9.04 -7.44
C ASP A 163 14.99 -7.54 -7.26
N GLU A 164 14.84 -6.79 -8.35
CA GLU A 164 14.61 -5.35 -8.31
C GLU A 164 13.11 -4.99 -8.50
N VAL A 165 12.20 -5.91 -8.17
CA VAL A 165 10.75 -5.64 -8.14
C VAL A 165 10.13 -6.10 -6.81
N ARG A 166 9.21 -5.31 -6.29
CA ARG A 166 8.42 -5.62 -5.09
C ARG A 166 6.96 -5.26 -5.33
N PHE A 167 6.08 -5.93 -4.58
CA PHE A 167 4.64 -5.78 -4.77
C PHE A 167 3.91 -5.49 -3.46
N VAL A 168 2.88 -4.67 -3.59
CA VAL A 168 1.76 -4.59 -2.65
C VAL A 168 0.64 -5.45 -3.19
N VAL A 169 0.08 -6.32 -2.38
CA VAL A 169 -1.15 -7.06 -2.75
C VAL A 169 -2.32 -6.45 -2.00
N ASP A 170 -3.22 -5.82 -2.74
CA ASP A 170 -4.50 -5.34 -2.24
C ASP A 170 -5.60 -6.36 -2.56
N LEU A 171 -6.26 -6.87 -1.50
CA LEU A 171 -7.31 -7.87 -1.61
C LEU A 171 -8.57 -7.35 -2.32
N LYS A 172 -8.92 -6.08 -2.10
CA LYS A 172 -10.05 -5.39 -2.75
C LYS A 172 -9.80 -5.25 -4.26
N GLN A 173 -8.60 -4.82 -4.64
CA GLN A 173 -8.22 -4.66 -6.04
C GLN A 173 -8.15 -6.00 -6.78
N ALA A 174 -7.66 -7.05 -6.12
CA ALA A 174 -7.68 -8.40 -6.68
C ALA A 174 -9.12 -8.86 -6.99
N ARG A 175 -10.04 -8.69 -6.03
CA ARG A 175 -11.47 -9.01 -6.25
C ARG A 175 -12.07 -8.23 -7.43
N ARG A 176 -11.81 -6.92 -7.52
CA ARG A 176 -12.29 -6.05 -8.62
C ARG A 176 -11.73 -6.45 -9.98
N SER A 177 -10.53 -6.99 -10.00
CA SER A 177 -9.89 -7.53 -11.21
C SER A 177 -10.33 -8.95 -11.55
N ASN A 178 -11.21 -9.55 -10.73
CA ASN A 178 -11.59 -10.96 -10.81
C ASN A 178 -10.38 -11.91 -10.77
N VAL A 179 -9.37 -11.55 -9.96
CA VAL A 179 -8.17 -12.35 -9.70
C VAL A 179 -8.27 -12.94 -8.31
N ASP A 180 -8.02 -14.25 -8.16
CA ASP A 180 -7.90 -14.88 -6.84
C ASP A 180 -6.66 -14.33 -6.12
N PRO A 181 -6.80 -13.62 -4.97
CA PRO A 181 -5.68 -13.06 -4.25
C PRO A 181 -4.69 -14.14 -3.76
N PHE A 182 -5.13 -15.36 -3.51
CA PHE A 182 -4.26 -16.46 -3.11
C PHE A 182 -3.36 -16.92 -4.25
N ARG A 183 -3.91 -16.99 -5.47
CA ARG A 183 -3.11 -17.23 -6.67
C ARG A 183 -2.10 -16.12 -6.92
N LEU A 184 -2.49 -14.87 -6.66
CA LEU A 184 -1.60 -13.73 -6.82
C LEU A 184 -0.42 -13.80 -5.83
N LEU A 185 -0.68 -14.17 -4.57
CA LEU A 185 0.35 -14.40 -3.56
C LEU A 185 1.32 -15.51 -3.96
N ASP A 186 0.80 -16.62 -4.50
CA ASP A 186 1.62 -17.73 -4.97
C ASP A 186 2.55 -17.33 -6.13
N ILE A 187 2.06 -16.55 -7.10
CA ILE A 187 2.84 -16.05 -8.23
C ILE A 187 3.93 -15.06 -7.79
N ILE A 188 3.59 -14.13 -6.93
CA ILE A 188 4.52 -13.06 -6.49
C ILE A 188 5.54 -13.61 -5.49
N GLY A 189 5.12 -14.52 -4.62
CA GLY A 189 5.99 -15.18 -3.64
C GLY A 189 6.65 -14.20 -2.67
N ASP A 190 7.96 -14.36 -2.47
CA ASP A 190 8.79 -13.57 -1.54
C ASP A 190 8.93 -12.09 -1.91
N LYS A 191 8.49 -11.71 -3.11
CA LYS A 191 8.50 -10.31 -3.59
C LYS A 191 7.30 -9.49 -3.06
N VAL A 192 6.35 -10.11 -2.36
CA VAL A 192 5.32 -9.39 -1.61
C VAL A 192 5.98 -8.71 -0.41
N VAL A 193 5.86 -7.39 -0.31
CA VAL A 193 6.43 -6.61 0.80
C VAL A 193 5.40 -5.87 1.63
N HIS A 194 4.17 -5.79 1.14
CA HIS A 194 3.09 -5.06 1.80
C HIS A 194 1.73 -5.62 1.39
N LEU A 195 0.74 -5.49 2.26
CA LEU A 195 -0.63 -5.93 2.00
C LEU A 195 -1.62 -4.83 2.36
N HIS A 196 -2.55 -4.53 1.45
CA HIS A 196 -3.76 -3.80 1.77
C HIS A 196 -4.91 -4.77 1.98
N VAL A 197 -5.55 -4.69 3.14
CA VAL A 197 -6.57 -5.66 3.55
C VAL A 197 -7.89 -5.00 3.88
N SER A 198 -8.94 -5.59 3.35
CA SER A 198 -10.33 -5.34 3.71
C SER A 198 -11.09 -6.65 3.66
N ASP A 199 -12.16 -6.76 4.42
CA ASP A 199 -13.09 -7.86 4.24
C ASP A 199 -13.97 -7.63 3.01
N GLY A 200 -14.76 -8.57 2.62
CA GLY A 200 -15.70 -8.47 1.51
C GLY A 200 -16.56 -9.70 1.38
N ASP A 201 -17.67 -9.53 0.68
CA ASP A 201 -18.60 -10.58 0.33
C ASP A 201 -19.11 -10.42 -1.13
N ALA A 202 -20.19 -11.11 -1.48
CA ALA A 202 -20.78 -11.04 -2.82
C ALA A 202 -21.44 -9.66 -3.14
N GLY A 203 -21.75 -8.87 -2.11
CA GLY A 203 -22.42 -7.57 -2.26
C GLY A 203 -21.52 -6.37 -2.10
N CYS A 204 -20.36 -6.54 -1.41
CA CYS A 204 -19.43 -5.45 -1.15
C CYS A 204 -18.00 -5.98 -1.10
N ASP A 205 -17.10 -5.34 -1.84
CA ASP A 205 -15.69 -5.73 -1.94
C ASP A 205 -14.77 -5.06 -0.89
N CYS A 206 -15.31 -4.17 -0.07
CA CYS A 206 -14.55 -3.39 0.90
C CYS A 206 -15.34 -3.23 2.21
N LEU A 207 -15.29 -4.24 3.06
CA LEU A 207 -15.97 -4.28 4.36
C LEU A 207 -14.96 -4.22 5.51
N PRO A 208 -15.37 -3.71 6.71
CA PRO A 208 -14.59 -3.85 7.93
C PRO A 208 -14.23 -5.31 8.23
N ILE A 209 -13.04 -5.52 8.80
CA ILE A 209 -12.53 -6.86 9.13
C ILE A 209 -13.49 -7.61 10.06
N GLY A 210 -13.96 -8.77 9.59
CA GLY A 210 -14.93 -9.62 10.29
C GLY A 210 -16.39 -9.31 9.96
N LYS A 211 -16.67 -8.44 8.99
CA LYS A 211 -18.03 -8.12 8.53
C LYS A 211 -18.39 -8.78 7.20
N GLY A 212 -17.44 -9.37 6.52
CA GLY A 212 -17.62 -10.11 5.27
C GLY A 212 -17.41 -11.61 5.43
N SER A 213 -17.02 -12.25 4.34
CA SER A 213 -16.80 -13.70 4.27
C SER A 213 -15.42 -14.08 3.74
N PHE A 214 -14.48 -13.13 3.68
CA PHE A 214 -13.14 -13.42 3.21
C PHE A 214 -12.41 -14.38 4.13
N ASN A 215 -11.74 -15.37 3.58
CA ASN A 215 -11.07 -16.41 4.36
C ASN A 215 -9.67 -15.96 4.82
N PHE A 216 -9.60 -15.19 5.90
CA PHE A 216 -8.34 -14.74 6.50
C PHE A 216 -7.47 -15.89 7.03
N ASN A 217 -8.05 -17.00 7.48
CA ASN A 217 -7.26 -18.15 7.90
C ASN A 217 -6.47 -18.74 6.72
N ARG A 218 -7.11 -18.84 5.56
CA ARG A 218 -6.41 -19.22 4.32
C ARG A 218 -5.34 -18.20 3.94
N LEU A 219 -5.63 -16.90 4.08
CA LEU A 219 -4.65 -15.85 3.81
C LEU A 219 -3.38 -16.07 4.65
N PHE A 220 -3.51 -16.27 5.96
CA PHE A 220 -2.36 -16.49 6.82
C PHE A 220 -1.59 -17.76 6.46
N SER A 221 -2.29 -18.83 6.08
CA SER A 221 -1.64 -20.07 5.60
C SER A 221 -0.85 -19.83 4.30
N GLU A 222 -1.36 -19.04 3.36
CA GLU A 222 -0.61 -18.71 2.13
C GLU A 222 0.58 -17.80 2.42
N LEU A 223 0.44 -16.84 3.33
CA LEU A 223 1.53 -15.96 3.73
C LEU A 223 2.66 -16.70 4.45
N GLU A 224 2.32 -17.74 5.25
CA GLU A 224 3.33 -18.61 5.88
C GLU A 224 4.16 -19.36 4.84
N LYS A 225 3.54 -19.87 3.76
CA LYS A 225 4.25 -20.58 2.68
C LYS A 225 5.32 -19.72 2.00
N ILE A 226 5.09 -18.42 1.89
CA ILE A 226 6.04 -17.47 1.29
C ILE A 226 6.92 -16.76 2.35
N ASN A 227 6.89 -17.23 3.61
CA ASN A 227 7.62 -16.64 4.74
C ASN A 227 7.37 -15.13 4.92
N TYR A 228 6.12 -14.69 4.74
CA TYR A 228 5.75 -13.29 4.88
C TYR A 228 5.56 -12.92 6.35
N ASP A 229 6.38 -12.01 6.85
CA ASP A 229 6.35 -11.50 8.24
C ASP A 229 6.20 -9.97 8.34
N LYS A 230 5.90 -9.32 7.20
CA LYS A 230 5.89 -7.86 7.04
C LYS A 230 4.54 -7.23 7.44
N ALA A 231 4.20 -6.11 6.81
CA ALA A 231 3.06 -5.29 7.19
C ALA A 231 1.75 -5.64 6.47
N MET A 232 0.63 -5.52 7.22
CA MET A 232 -0.73 -5.48 6.68
C MET A 232 -1.40 -4.18 7.08
N ILE A 233 -1.93 -3.45 6.11
CA ILE A 233 -2.65 -2.20 6.34
C ILE A 233 -4.13 -2.40 6.03
N VAL A 234 -4.99 -2.13 7.01
CA VAL A 234 -6.43 -2.02 6.78
C VAL A 234 -6.69 -0.78 5.95
N GLU A 235 -7.32 -0.98 4.79
CA GLU A 235 -7.71 0.09 3.88
C GLU A 235 -9.19 -0.03 3.51
N LEU A 236 -9.99 0.93 4.00
CA LEU A 236 -11.44 0.98 3.81
C LEU A 236 -11.85 2.34 3.22
N TYR A 237 -12.93 2.35 2.46
CA TYR A 237 -13.58 3.61 2.10
C TYR A 237 -14.38 4.16 3.28
N ARG A 238 -14.47 5.49 3.35
CA ARG A 238 -15.13 6.20 4.46
C ARG A 238 -16.59 5.78 4.65
N GLU A 239 -17.29 5.49 3.57
CA GLU A 239 -18.70 5.07 3.56
C GLU A 239 -18.92 3.64 4.06
N ASN A 240 -17.87 2.83 4.21
CA ASN A 240 -18.00 1.41 4.50
C ASN A 240 -17.86 1.07 6.00
N TYR A 241 -17.65 2.08 6.84
CA TYR A 241 -17.62 1.91 8.29
C TYR A 241 -18.33 3.07 9.01
N SER A 242 -18.87 2.81 10.21
CA SER A 242 -19.79 3.72 10.90
C SER A 242 -19.07 4.77 11.76
N SER A 243 -17.91 4.43 12.32
CA SER A 243 -17.12 5.30 13.21
C SER A 243 -15.62 5.03 13.12
N TYR A 244 -14.81 6.00 13.53
CA TYR A 244 -13.36 5.83 13.61
C TYR A 244 -12.95 4.76 14.63
N ASP A 245 -13.78 4.51 15.65
CA ASP A 245 -13.55 3.41 16.59
C ASP A 245 -13.74 2.04 15.93
N GLU A 246 -14.74 1.90 15.05
CA GLU A 246 -14.91 0.69 14.24
C GLU A 246 -13.71 0.47 13.31
N LEU A 247 -13.24 1.54 12.66
CA LEU A 247 -12.04 1.47 11.81
C LEU A 247 -10.80 1.03 12.63
N ALA A 248 -10.54 1.66 13.77
CA ALA A 248 -9.42 1.28 14.63
C ALA A 248 -9.54 -0.15 15.15
N ALA A 249 -10.77 -0.61 15.44
CA ALA A 249 -11.04 -1.99 15.85
C ALA A 249 -10.71 -3.02 14.76
N CYS A 250 -10.73 -2.65 13.47
CA CYS A 250 -10.38 -3.56 12.37
C CYS A 250 -8.94 -4.10 12.50
N ALA A 251 -7.98 -3.25 12.86
CA ALA A 251 -6.60 -3.68 13.09
C ALA A 251 -6.50 -4.68 14.26
N ASN A 252 -7.25 -4.44 15.34
CA ASN A 252 -7.30 -5.35 16.48
C ASN A 252 -8.01 -6.67 16.13
N ASN A 253 -9.07 -6.64 15.32
CA ASN A 253 -9.76 -7.83 14.84
C ASN A 253 -8.82 -8.67 13.96
N MET A 254 -8.06 -8.05 13.07
CA MET A 254 -7.06 -8.74 12.26
C MET A 254 -5.98 -9.41 13.13
N LYS A 255 -5.48 -8.72 14.17
CA LYS A 255 -4.51 -9.29 15.12
C LYS A 255 -5.08 -10.52 15.84
N LYS A 256 -6.37 -10.50 16.24
CA LYS A 256 -7.02 -11.64 16.88
C LYS A 256 -7.15 -12.82 15.93
N ILE A 257 -7.58 -12.59 14.68
CA ILE A 257 -7.69 -13.67 13.68
C ILE A 257 -6.30 -14.28 13.42
N TYR A 258 -5.27 -13.44 13.26
CA TYR A 258 -3.89 -13.90 13.09
C TYR A 258 -3.42 -14.77 14.27
N ALA A 259 -3.63 -14.33 15.50
CA ALA A 259 -3.22 -15.09 16.70
C ALA A 259 -3.89 -16.46 16.77
N VAL A 260 -5.19 -16.55 16.44
CA VAL A 260 -5.94 -17.83 16.42
C VAL A 260 -5.41 -18.72 15.29
N SER A 261 -5.19 -18.20 14.09
CA SER A 261 -4.65 -18.98 12.97
C SER A 261 -3.28 -19.56 13.28
N TYR A 262 -2.40 -18.78 13.90
CA TYR A 262 -1.05 -19.21 14.27
C TYR A 262 -1.02 -20.33 15.32
N THR A 263 -2.02 -20.40 16.21
CA THR A 263 -2.14 -21.49 17.18
C THR A 263 -2.62 -22.81 16.58
N HIS A 264 -3.28 -22.77 15.42
CA HIS A 264 -3.75 -23.96 14.69
C HIS A 264 -2.72 -24.52 13.69
N LEU A 265 -1.71 -23.73 13.32
CA LEU A 265 -0.67 -24.10 12.35
C LEU A 265 0.56 -24.76 13.01
N ARG A 266 0.62 -24.78 14.34
CA ARG A 266 1.62 -25.51 15.14
C ARG A 266 1.05 -26.80 15.73
#